data_e5a71e1f97e3dbdd3b1f816337d8dbb9
#
_entry.id   e5a71e1f97e3dbdd3b1f816337d8dbb9
#
_cell.length_a   1.000
_cell.length_b   1.000
_cell.length_c   1.000
_cell.angle_alpha   90.00
_cell.angle_beta   90.00
_cell.angle_gamma   90.00
#
_symmetry.space_group_name_H-M   'P 1'
#
loop_
_entity.id
_entity.type
_entity.pdbx_description
1 polymer ?
#
loop_
_entity_poly.entity_id
_entity_poly.type
_entity_poly.pdbx_seq_one_letter_code
_entity_poly.pdbx_strand_id
1 'polypeptide(L)'
;MTKYSRAVATMVLTILLTGILYAQNQFLDVMTYLSGEFAGSEFGSAVASLDFNADGYDDLVVASQAWNPNLLFNDQNRWGKLYFYWGGPNFDNVPDFVILGSYAGQMNYIIIYNAGDINGDGIEDLIVNQNSVNNEIQLAVYFGRQNPQTTPDIILTFPYPEINGIMTVPIGDINGDNHSDVFLILGLSNDSRKLMIWDDYESQPWLFKQTANSQTITLLSGIGDVNGDGFDDCLLHIPINNTGETNNQLILYYGSSTFPQTDSLVIINDSNSIINRWGCPLGDVNGDGIDDFTADSNIYGYTHHLWLGSSNLTAEWDITLSGDWYDLSHHFSESGTGYPFVHGDLNGDGFQDILSFHHEAGYYDGYLYLWMGGNQMNGTMDGIQYGIYGYDTCNFGYSRITGDFNADGLCDVAVGAPWWGTNNDHWKTGRVYIFSGNTNLHDTTVANEDNTIPAIDTAQWQIDVYPNPVSSEQKSLYIKFVGSGYQTAQNLKLRVYNIKGQRIFSKTIPPSKMHEGLWEINAPSMGVGLFMVSISQQNINLITQKIVIQ
;
A
#
# COMPACT_ATOMS: atom_id res chain seq x y z
N MET A 1 15.27 55.38 -7.07
CA MET A 1 15.54 53.98 -6.67
C MET A 1 16.85 53.54 -7.29
N THR A 2 17.83 53.22 -6.48
CA THR A 2 19.16 52.84 -6.93
C THR A 2 19.15 51.43 -7.57
N LYS A 3 20.10 51.16 -8.45
CA LYS A 3 20.24 49.84 -9.10
C LYS A 3 20.22 48.66 -8.09
N TYR A 4 20.73 48.87 -6.88
CA TYR A 4 20.74 47.92 -5.77
C TYR A 4 19.34 47.65 -5.20
N SER A 5 18.49 48.66 -5.07
CA SER A 5 17.14 48.47 -4.54
C SER A 5 16.23 47.70 -5.50
N ARG A 6 16.48 47.81 -6.82
CA ARG A 6 15.78 47.00 -7.83
C ARG A 6 16.24 45.55 -7.82
N ALA A 7 17.54 45.28 -7.68
CA ALA A 7 18.08 43.93 -7.62
C ALA A 7 17.56 43.15 -6.38
N VAL A 8 17.56 43.82 -5.21
CA VAL A 8 17.01 43.23 -3.97
C VAL A 8 15.50 42.99 -4.09
N ALA A 9 14.74 43.92 -4.66
CA ALA A 9 13.31 43.76 -4.86
C ALA A 9 13.00 42.63 -5.85
N THR A 10 13.80 42.49 -6.90
CA THR A 10 13.65 41.37 -7.87
C THR A 10 13.98 40.02 -7.20
N MET A 11 15.05 39.94 -6.41
CA MET A 11 15.45 38.73 -5.70
C MET A 11 14.42 38.32 -4.65
N VAL A 12 13.88 39.27 -3.87
CA VAL A 12 12.80 38.99 -2.91
C VAL A 12 11.52 38.57 -3.62
N LEU A 13 11.17 39.18 -4.76
CA LEU A 13 10.01 38.82 -5.55
C LEU A 13 10.18 37.42 -6.18
N THR A 14 11.38 37.06 -6.63
CA THR A 14 11.69 35.74 -7.16
C THR A 14 11.60 34.69 -6.05
N ILE A 15 12.15 34.96 -4.87
CA ILE A 15 12.06 34.05 -3.70
C ILE A 15 10.59 33.88 -3.24
N LEU A 16 9.80 34.96 -3.25
CA LEU A 16 8.38 34.91 -2.93
C LEU A 16 7.59 34.16 -4.00
N LEU A 17 7.86 34.37 -5.27
CA LEU A 17 7.20 33.66 -6.38
C LEU A 17 7.60 32.18 -6.42
N THR A 18 8.86 31.82 -6.19
CA THR A 18 9.27 30.43 -6.07
C THR A 18 8.68 29.79 -4.81
N GLY A 19 8.63 30.48 -3.67
CA GLY A 19 7.98 30.00 -2.46
C GLY A 19 6.47 29.78 -2.62
N ILE A 20 5.78 30.65 -3.38
CA ILE A 20 4.35 30.50 -3.69
C ILE A 20 4.13 29.37 -4.71
N LEU A 21 4.97 29.22 -5.72
CA LEU A 21 4.93 28.10 -6.67
C LEU A 21 5.23 26.76 -5.98
N TYR A 22 6.11 26.74 -4.98
CA TYR A 22 6.38 25.56 -4.16
C TYR A 22 5.19 25.17 -3.27
N ALA A 23 4.52 26.14 -2.67
CA ALA A 23 3.35 25.89 -1.83
C ALA A 23 2.11 25.43 -2.65
N GLN A 24 2.09 25.67 -3.96
CA GLN A 24 0.98 25.25 -4.84
C GLN A 24 1.13 23.81 -5.39
N ASN A 25 2.29 23.17 -5.20
CA ASN A 25 2.57 21.84 -5.72
C ASN A 25 2.61 20.74 -4.65
N GLN A 26 2.28 21.05 -3.41
CA GLN A 26 2.12 20.04 -2.36
C GLN A 26 0.65 19.67 -2.26
N PHE A 27 0.32 18.39 -2.50
CA PHE A 27 -1.05 17.90 -2.44
C PHE A 27 -1.35 17.20 -1.10
N LEU A 28 -0.33 16.73 -0.38
CA LEU A 28 -0.48 16.16 0.96
C LEU A 28 0.20 17.05 2.01
N ASP A 29 -0.46 17.23 3.13
CA ASP A 29 0.09 17.92 4.29
C ASP A 29 0.92 16.96 5.16
N VAL A 30 2.06 17.42 5.67
CA VAL A 30 2.83 16.66 6.64
C VAL A 30 2.12 16.65 7.98
N MET A 31 1.59 15.50 8.39
CA MET A 31 0.99 15.31 9.70
C MET A 31 2.04 15.34 10.81
N THR A 32 3.09 14.51 10.67
CA THR A 32 4.20 14.44 11.62
C THR A 32 5.45 13.84 10.96
N TYR A 33 6.54 13.78 11.71
CA TYR A 33 7.73 13.03 11.30
C TYR A 33 8.32 12.27 12.49
N LEU A 34 8.82 11.08 12.21
CA LEU A 34 9.52 10.22 13.14
C LEU A 34 11.01 10.28 12.82
N SER A 35 11.87 10.23 13.82
CA SER A 35 13.33 10.36 13.62
C SER A 35 14.11 9.29 14.38
N GLY A 36 15.22 8.85 13.79
CA GLY A 36 16.13 7.91 14.44
C GLY A 36 16.81 8.47 15.69
N GLU A 37 17.38 7.59 16.49
CA GLU A 37 17.93 7.92 17.81
C GLU A 37 19.34 8.53 17.76
N PHE A 38 20.13 8.21 16.73
CA PHE A 38 21.53 8.67 16.62
C PHE A 38 22.01 8.70 15.17
N ALA A 39 23.11 9.40 14.92
CA ALA A 39 23.73 9.49 13.61
C ALA A 39 24.18 8.13 13.08
N GLY A 40 23.74 7.78 11.89
CA GLY A 40 24.03 6.51 11.25
C GLY A 40 23.10 5.36 11.61
N SER A 41 21.98 5.61 12.31
CA SER A 41 21.00 4.56 12.65
C SER A 41 20.18 4.08 11.46
N GLU A 42 20.10 4.89 10.39
CA GLU A 42 19.35 4.60 9.15
C GLU A 42 17.86 4.25 9.44
N PHE A 43 17.23 5.04 10.33
CA PHE A 43 15.81 4.92 10.65
C PHE A 43 14.94 5.19 9.40
N GLY A 44 13.90 4.40 9.21
CA GLY A 44 13.09 4.46 7.99
C GLY A 44 13.67 3.65 6.83
N SER A 45 14.56 2.68 7.11
CA SER A 45 15.10 1.78 6.10
C SER A 45 14.09 0.77 5.57
N ALA A 46 13.05 0.44 6.32
CA ALA A 46 11.85 -0.26 5.88
C ALA A 46 10.66 0.20 6.72
N VAL A 47 9.47 0.11 6.15
CA VAL A 47 8.19 0.40 6.82
C VAL A 47 7.16 -0.65 6.46
N ALA A 48 6.21 -0.90 7.37
CA ALA A 48 5.04 -1.74 7.16
C ALA A 48 3.84 -1.14 7.88
N SER A 49 2.63 -1.41 7.39
CA SER A 49 1.35 -1.04 7.99
C SER A 49 0.53 -2.30 8.23
N LEU A 50 -0.01 -2.46 9.43
CA LEU A 50 -0.85 -3.58 9.82
C LEU A 50 -1.51 -3.29 11.18
N ASP A 51 -2.65 -3.90 11.48
CA ASP A 51 -3.23 -3.89 12.85
C ASP A 51 -2.54 -4.96 13.71
N PHE A 52 -1.32 -4.67 14.18
CA PHE A 52 -0.49 -5.63 14.90
C PHE A 52 -0.91 -5.84 16.35
N ASN A 53 -1.54 -4.84 16.95
CA ASN A 53 -1.98 -4.89 18.34
C ASN A 53 -3.44 -5.32 18.50
N ALA A 54 -4.17 -5.56 17.40
CA ALA A 54 -5.57 -5.98 17.34
C ALA A 54 -6.54 -4.96 17.97
N ASP A 55 -6.30 -3.68 17.79
CA ASP A 55 -7.19 -2.61 18.27
C ASP A 55 -8.10 -2.03 17.17
N GLY A 56 -7.91 -2.45 15.93
CA GLY A 56 -8.71 -2.11 14.78
C GLY A 56 -8.23 -0.86 14.02
N TYR A 57 -7.03 -0.38 14.31
CA TYR A 57 -6.37 0.72 13.61
C TYR A 57 -5.09 0.24 12.93
N ASP A 58 -4.71 0.87 11.82
CA ASP A 58 -3.46 0.58 11.14
C ASP A 58 -2.29 1.09 11.95
N ASP A 59 -1.42 0.17 12.42
CA ASP A 59 -0.18 0.51 13.12
C ASP A 59 0.94 0.72 12.11
N LEU A 60 1.89 1.60 12.44
CA LEU A 60 3.09 1.81 11.63
C LEU A 60 4.30 1.14 12.26
N VAL A 61 4.95 0.24 11.51
CA VAL A 61 6.21 -0.37 11.89
C VAL A 61 7.35 0.25 11.10
N VAL A 62 8.39 0.72 11.79
CA VAL A 62 9.56 1.36 11.19
C VAL A 62 10.83 0.63 11.58
N ALA A 63 11.64 0.27 10.59
CA ALA A 63 12.94 -0.36 10.79
C ALA A 63 14.08 0.66 10.84
N SER A 64 15.08 0.38 11.69
CA SER A 64 16.35 1.07 11.77
C SER A 64 17.48 0.04 11.65
N GLN A 65 17.91 -0.25 10.42
CA GLN A 65 18.79 -1.38 10.13
C GLN A 65 20.20 -1.24 10.73
N ALA A 66 20.67 -0.02 10.95
CA ALA A 66 21.99 0.25 11.50
C ALA A 66 21.98 0.56 13.00
N TRP A 67 20.85 0.40 13.67
CA TRP A 67 20.76 0.60 15.11
C TRP A 67 21.67 -0.37 15.89
N ASN A 68 22.27 0.11 16.96
CA ASN A 68 23.06 -0.71 17.89
C ASN A 68 22.98 -0.14 19.32
N PRO A 69 23.22 -0.99 20.35
CA PRO A 69 23.05 -0.59 21.76
C PRO A 69 24.05 0.46 22.24
N ASN A 70 25.14 0.69 21.51
CA ASN A 70 26.14 1.71 21.87
C ASN A 70 25.77 3.09 21.34
N LEU A 71 24.70 3.20 20.53
CA LEU A 71 24.21 4.43 19.89
C LEU A 71 25.31 5.18 19.12
N LEU A 72 26.19 4.42 18.45
CA LEU A 72 27.30 4.95 17.65
C LEU A 72 27.32 4.26 16.28
N PHE A 73 27.49 5.08 15.24
CA PHE A 73 27.66 4.51 13.90
C PHE A 73 28.88 3.58 13.84
N ASN A 74 28.63 2.33 13.48
CA ASN A 74 29.64 1.33 13.24
C ASN A 74 29.11 0.24 12.31
N ASP A 75 29.60 0.20 11.09
CA ASP A 75 29.18 -0.80 10.08
C ASP A 75 29.36 -2.25 10.53
N GLN A 76 30.27 -2.51 11.44
CA GLN A 76 30.53 -3.85 11.99
C GLN A 76 29.61 -4.24 13.15
N ASN A 77 28.76 -3.32 13.60
CA ASN A 77 27.95 -3.51 14.82
C ASN A 77 26.48 -3.10 14.60
N ARG A 78 25.90 -3.51 13.48
CA ARG A 78 24.50 -3.29 13.15
C ARG A 78 23.67 -4.39 13.78
N TRP A 79 22.87 -4.08 14.78
CA TRP A 79 21.97 -5.03 15.44
C TRP A 79 20.57 -4.97 14.84
N GLY A 80 20.14 -3.75 14.50
CA GLY A 80 18.82 -3.42 14.02
C GLY A 80 17.78 -3.27 15.12
N LYS A 81 16.74 -2.52 14.81
CA LYS A 81 15.63 -2.27 15.71
C LYS A 81 14.37 -2.00 14.92
N LEU A 82 13.24 -2.52 15.39
CA LEU A 82 11.90 -2.20 14.91
C LEU A 82 11.19 -1.32 15.93
N TYR A 83 10.52 -0.29 15.47
CA TYR A 83 9.71 0.62 16.25
C TYR A 83 8.28 0.49 15.79
N PHE A 84 7.36 0.34 16.71
CA PHE A 84 5.93 0.26 16.45
C PHE A 84 5.27 1.51 17.01
N TYR A 85 4.44 2.13 16.21
CA TYR A 85 3.63 3.29 16.55
C TYR A 85 2.18 2.86 16.37
N TRP A 86 1.43 2.80 17.48
CA TRP A 86 0.03 2.37 17.43
C TRP A 86 -0.83 3.40 16.74
N GLY A 87 -1.63 2.93 15.78
CA GLY A 87 -2.60 3.74 15.06
C GLY A 87 -3.72 4.25 15.95
N GLY A 88 -4.54 5.15 15.41
CA GLY A 88 -5.71 5.65 16.09
C GLY A 88 -5.72 7.17 16.29
N PRO A 89 -6.79 7.72 16.92
CA PRO A 89 -6.99 9.16 17.04
C PRO A 89 -5.93 9.92 17.85
N ASN A 90 -5.04 9.20 18.52
CA ASN A 90 -3.95 9.76 19.32
C ASN A 90 -2.58 9.41 18.75
N PHE A 91 -2.49 9.06 17.47
CA PHE A 91 -1.23 8.77 16.81
C PHE A 91 -0.21 9.87 17.05
N ASP A 92 0.98 9.52 17.52
CA ASP A 92 2.04 10.47 17.85
C ASP A 92 3.43 9.99 17.35
N ASN A 93 4.47 10.69 17.71
CA ASN A 93 5.85 10.39 17.28
C ASN A 93 6.67 9.64 18.34
N VAL A 94 6.03 9.03 19.32
CA VAL A 94 6.68 8.23 20.37
C VAL A 94 6.38 6.75 20.13
N PRO A 95 7.39 5.90 19.96
CA PRO A 95 7.13 4.49 19.74
C PRO A 95 6.51 3.82 20.97
N ASP A 96 5.44 3.08 20.76
CA ASP A 96 4.69 2.37 21.80
C ASP A 96 5.32 1.03 22.16
N PHE A 97 5.91 0.36 21.14
CA PHE A 97 6.55 -0.94 21.30
C PHE A 97 7.81 -1.03 20.45
N VAL A 98 8.79 -1.84 20.88
CA VAL A 98 10.04 -2.02 20.14
C VAL A 98 10.52 -3.47 20.17
N ILE A 99 11.12 -3.92 19.08
CA ILE A 99 11.85 -5.18 18.98
C ILE A 99 13.32 -4.86 18.69
N LEU A 100 14.23 -5.40 19.49
CA LEU A 100 15.66 -5.17 19.35
C LEU A 100 16.34 -6.39 18.75
N GLY A 101 17.27 -6.18 17.83
CA GLY A 101 18.24 -7.22 17.48
C GLY A 101 19.06 -7.64 18.70
N SER A 102 19.35 -8.93 18.83
CA SER A 102 20.01 -9.52 19.99
C SER A 102 21.54 -9.61 19.82
N TYR A 103 22.05 -9.43 18.60
CA TYR A 103 23.49 -9.49 18.29
C TYR A 103 23.80 -8.71 16.99
N ALA A 104 25.06 -8.37 16.80
CA ALA A 104 25.53 -7.67 15.61
C ALA A 104 25.29 -8.51 14.33
N GLY A 105 24.67 -7.91 13.34
CA GLY A 105 24.35 -8.52 12.05
C GLY A 105 23.00 -9.22 11.99
N GLN A 106 22.26 -9.36 13.10
CA GLN A 106 20.97 -10.06 13.08
C GLN A 106 19.98 -9.39 12.13
N MET A 107 19.75 -8.11 12.29
CA MET A 107 18.82 -7.34 11.50
C MET A 107 19.56 -6.37 10.55
N ASN A 108 20.70 -6.79 10.01
CA ASN A 108 21.39 -6.04 8.96
C ASN A 108 20.68 -6.26 7.63
N TYR A 109 20.30 -5.18 6.93
CA TYR A 109 19.40 -5.23 5.77
C TYR A 109 18.02 -5.78 6.11
N ILE A 110 17.37 -5.18 7.11
CA ILE A 110 16.01 -5.53 7.52
C ILE A 110 15.04 -5.25 6.37
N ILE A 111 14.26 -6.24 6.03
CA ILE A 111 13.05 -6.10 5.23
C ILE A 111 11.90 -6.61 6.09
N ILE A 112 10.83 -5.85 6.17
CA ILE A 112 9.62 -6.19 6.91
C ILE A 112 8.43 -6.20 5.97
N TYR A 113 7.49 -7.11 6.24
CA TYR A 113 6.27 -7.26 5.45
C TYR A 113 5.07 -7.42 6.37
N ASN A 114 3.96 -6.75 6.06
CA ASN A 114 2.66 -7.23 6.48
C ASN A 114 2.41 -8.53 5.73
N ALA A 115 2.25 -9.62 6.44
CA ALA A 115 2.07 -10.94 5.88
C ALA A 115 0.60 -11.36 5.81
N GLY A 116 -0.32 -10.48 6.23
CA GLY A 116 -1.70 -10.83 6.49
C GLY A 116 -1.82 -11.75 7.70
N ASP A 117 -2.94 -12.40 7.83
CA ASP A 117 -3.23 -13.36 8.91
C ASP A 117 -2.71 -14.76 8.54
N ILE A 118 -1.46 -15.06 8.89
CA ILE A 118 -0.82 -16.35 8.58
C ILE A 118 -1.40 -17.47 9.44
N ASN A 119 -1.76 -17.17 10.70
CA ASN A 119 -2.17 -18.18 11.66
C ASN A 119 -3.70 -18.38 11.75
N GLY A 120 -4.48 -17.59 11.04
CA GLY A 120 -5.94 -17.69 10.97
C GLY A 120 -6.68 -17.18 12.21
N ASP A 121 -6.04 -16.33 13.02
CA ASP A 121 -6.68 -15.79 14.23
C ASP A 121 -7.43 -14.46 14.00
N GLY A 122 -7.40 -13.94 12.78
CA GLY A 122 -8.07 -12.73 12.35
C GLY A 122 -7.27 -11.46 12.58
N ILE A 123 -5.99 -11.56 12.97
CA ILE A 123 -5.08 -10.45 13.22
C ILE A 123 -3.91 -10.55 12.24
N GLU A 124 -3.47 -9.42 11.73
CA GLU A 124 -2.36 -9.39 10.78
C GLU A 124 -1.00 -9.65 11.44
N ASP A 125 -0.13 -10.35 10.73
CA ASP A 125 1.16 -10.84 11.19
C ASP A 125 2.32 -10.11 10.50
N LEU A 126 3.45 -9.99 11.20
CA LEU A 126 4.66 -9.35 10.70
C LEU A 126 5.74 -10.38 10.35
N ILE A 127 6.25 -10.32 9.13
CA ILE A 127 7.45 -11.06 8.72
C ILE A 127 8.67 -10.12 8.73
N VAL A 128 9.77 -10.63 9.27
CA VAL A 128 11.06 -9.94 9.34
C VAL A 128 12.16 -10.83 8.77
N ASN A 129 12.82 -10.39 7.70
CA ASN A 129 14.03 -11.05 7.22
C ASN A 129 15.20 -10.70 8.16
N GLN A 130 15.90 -11.71 8.65
CA GLN A 130 17.03 -11.55 9.56
C GLN A 130 18.10 -12.62 9.34
N ASN A 131 19.22 -12.52 10.03
CA ASN A 131 20.30 -13.52 10.00
C ASN A 131 20.44 -14.22 11.35
N SER A 132 20.86 -15.49 11.34
CA SER A 132 21.31 -16.20 12.54
C SER A 132 22.72 -15.77 12.96
N VAL A 133 23.14 -16.17 14.15
CA VAL A 133 24.52 -15.97 14.63
C VAL A 133 25.58 -16.66 13.74
N ASN A 134 25.17 -17.64 12.93
CA ASN A 134 26.01 -18.36 11.99
C ASN A 134 25.97 -17.76 10.56
N ASN A 135 25.37 -16.56 10.39
CA ASN A 135 25.07 -15.92 9.11
C ASN A 135 24.13 -16.75 8.21
N GLU A 136 23.32 -17.63 8.77
CA GLU A 136 22.23 -18.27 8.03
C GLU A 136 21.11 -17.27 7.85
N ILE A 137 20.42 -17.31 6.72
CA ILE A 137 19.26 -16.46 6.49
C ILE A 137 18.07 -17.01 7.28
N GLN A 138 17.38 -16.15 7.98
CA GLN A 138 16.19 -16.48 8.75
C GLN A 138 15.01 -15.60 8.37
N LEU A 139 13.84 -16.20 8.40
CA LEU A 139 12.56 -15.52 8.38
C LEU A 139 11.97 -15.62 9.78
N ALA A 140 11.82 -14.50 10.46
CA ALA A 140 11.17 -14.43 11.76
C ALA A 140 9.74 -13.93 11.57
N VAL A 141 8.75 -14.63 12.12
CA VAL A 141 7.35 -14.26 12.10
C VAL A 141 6.92 -13.89 13.51
N TYR A 142 6.27 -12.76 13.61
CA TYR A 142 5.67 -12.26 14.83
C TYR A 142 4.17 -12.17 14.64
N PHE A 143 3.41 -12.96 15.37
CA PHE A 143 1.96 -12.93 15.32
C PHE A 143 1.40 -11.68 15.99
N GLY A 144 0.47 -11.01 15.28
CA GLY A 144 -0.28 -9.89 15.81
C GLY A 144 -1.14 -10.32 17.01
N ARG A 145 -1.26 -9.45 18.00
CA ARG A 145 -2.07 -9.73 19.21
C ARG A 145 -2.18 -8.53 20.13
N GLN A 146 -3.22 -8.47 20.95
CA GLN A 146 -3.43 -7.38 21.93
C GLN A 146 -2.25 -7.10 22.86
N ASN A 147 -1.40 -8.08 23.11
CA ASN A 147 -0.18 -7.93 23.93
C ASN A 147 1.02 -8.45 23.14
N PRO A 148 1.59 -7.66 22.23
CA PRO A 148 2.69 -8.05 21.37
C PRO A 148 3.92 -8.53 22.15
N GLN A 149 4.66 -9.47 21.55
CA GLN A 149 5.84 -10.08 22.14
C GLN A 149 7.10 -9.67 21.36
N THR A 150 8.24 -9.57 22.07
CA THR A 150 9.53 -9.24 21.45
C THR A 150 10.27 -10.44 20.88
N THR A 151 9.76 -11.65 21.09
CA THR A 151 10.31 -12.90 20.53
C THR A 151 9.43 -13.36 19.37
N PRO A 152 10.03 -13.79 18.26
CA PRO A 152 9.23 -14.33 17.15
C PRO A 152 8.51 -15.61 17.56
N ASP A 153 7.34 -15.82 16.99
CA ASP A 153 6.54 -17.03 17.17
C ASP A 153 7.07 -18.17 16.30
N ILE A 154 7.56 -17.85 15.08
CA ILE A 154 8.16 -18.80 14.17
C ILE A 154 9.50 -18.28 13.66
N ILE A 155 10.48 -19.17 13.50
CA ILE A 155 11.73 -18.91 12.81
C ILE A 155 11.96 -20.00 11.77
N LEU A 156 11.91 -19.63 10.49
CA LEU A 156 12.39 -20.47 9.41
C LEU A 156 13.87 -20.17 9.15
N THR A 157 14.71 -21.19 9.07
CA THR A 157 16.16 -21.03 8.88
C THR A 157 16.59 -21.69 7.57
N PHE A 158 17.35 -20.95 6.76
CA PHE A 158 17.85 -21.36 5.45
C PHE A 158 19.38 -21.45 5.49
N PRO A 159 19.97 -22.63 5.24
CA PRO A 159 21.39 -22.86 5.49
C PRO A 159 22.28 -22.10 4.47
N TYR A 160 23.29 -21.37 4.99
CA TYR A 160 24.37 -20.78 4.23
C TYR A 160 25.54 -21.79 4.11
N PRO A 161 26.28 -21.92 3.00
CA PRO A 161 26.27 -21.09 1.79
C PRO A 161 25.36 -21.60 0.66
N GLU A 162 24.51 -22.60 0.89
CA GLU A 162 23.63 -23.15 -0.15
C GLU A 162 22.61 -22.10 -0.59
N ILE A 163 22.08 -21.33 0.37
CA ILE A 163 21.18 -20.21 0.16
C ILE A 163 21.95 -18.91 0.39
N ASN A 164 21.99 -18.03 -0.59
CA ASN A 164 22.72 -16.76 -0.55
C ASN A 164 21.82 -15.52 -0.53
N GLY A 165 20.53 -15.72 -0.53
CA GLY A 165 19.52 -14.64 -0.41
C GLY A 165 18.13 -15.20 -0.31
N ILE A 166 17.23 -14.45 0.29
CA ILE A 166 15.80 -14.71 0.32
C ILE A 166 15.03 -13.44 -0.03
N MET A 167 14.01 -13.60 -0.85
CA MET A 167 12.98 -12.60 -1.04
C MET A 167 11.66 -13.21 -0.57
N THR A 168 10.96 -12.50 0.27
CA THR A 168 9.68 -12.91 0.84
C THR A 168 8.60 -12.08 0.17
N VAL A 169 7.52 -12.72 -0.23
CA VAL A 169 6.39 -12.07 -0.92
C VAL A 169 5.10 -12.60 -0.33
N PRO A 170 4.41 -11.82 0.50
CA PRO A 170 3.03 -12.11 0.87
C PRO A 170 2.14 -12.14 -0.37
N ILE A 171 1.24 -13.10 -0.45
CA ILE A 171 0.37 -13.30 -1.61
C ILE A 171 -1.11 -13.40 -1.26
N GLY A 172 -1.46 -13.18 0.02
CA GLY A 172 -2.82 -13.33 0.50
C GLY A 172 -3.25 -14.80 0.61
N ASP A 173 -4.53 -15.06 0.65
CA ASP A 173 -5.13 -16.40 0.73
C ASP A 173 -5.35 -16.97 -0.68
N ILE A 174 -4.27 -17.54 -1.25
CA ILE A 174 -4.30 -18.07 -2.63
C ILE A 174 -5.04 -19.41 -2.74
N ASN A 175 -5.23 -20.10 -1.62
CA ASN A 175 -5.82 -21.43 -1.59
C ASN A 175 -7.22 -21.47 -0.97
N GLY A 176 -7.71 -20.41 -0.35
CA GLY A 176 -9.04 -20.25 0.22
C GLY A 176 -9.23 -20.92 1.58
N ASP A 177 -8.16 -21.11 2.33
CA ASP A 177 -8.22 -21.71 3.67
C ASP A 177 -8.38 -20.68 4.81
N ASN A 178 -8.46 -19.40 4.47
CA ASN A 178 -8.52 -18.21 5.32
C ASN A 178 -7.22 -17.92 6.10
N HIS A 179 -6.11 -18.47 5.65
CA HIS A 179 -4.78 -18.10 6.11
C HIS A 179 -4.07 -17.37 4.98
N SER A 180 -3.27 -16.38 5.32
CA SER A 180 -2.45 -15.70 4.32
C SER A 180 -1.24 -16.55 3.96
N ASP A 181 -0.98 -16.69 2.67
CA ASP A 181 0.11 -17.48 2.10
C ASP A 181 1.32 -16.62 1.76
N VAL A 182 2.49 -17.24 1.71
CA VAL A 182 3.74 -16.55 1.44
C VAL A 182 4.59 -17.30 0.43
N PHE A 183 5.06 -16.62 -0.61
CA PHE A 183 6.12 -17.13 -1.46
C PHE A 183 7.49 -16.75 -0.92
N LEU A 184 8.44 -17.68 -1.04
CA LEU A 184 9.85 -17.49 -0.70
C LEU A 184 10.70 -17.77 -1.93
N ILE A 185 11.44 -16.77 -2.40
CA ILE A 185 12.39 -16.91 -3.49
C ILE A 185 13.78 -17.07 -2.88
N LEU A 186 14.33 -18.27 -2.94
CA LEU A 186 15.63 -18.60 -2.41
C LEU A 186 16.69 -18.50 -3.52
N GLY A 187 17.64 -17.60 -3.37
CA GLY A 187 18.84 -17.55 -4.20
C GLY A 187 19.81 -18.66 -3.83
N LEU A 188 20.28 -19.43 -4.80
CA LEU A 188 21.24 -20.52 -4.59
C LEU A 188 22.65 -20.11 -5.00
N SER A 189 23.66 -20.72 -4.40
CA SER A 189 25.07 -20.44 -4.68
C SER A 189 25.52 -20.75 -6.12
N ASN A 190 24.72 -21.46 -6.89
CA ASN A 190 24.93 -21.77 -8.31
C ASN A 190 24.14 -20.85 -9.27
N ASP A 191 23.70 -19.69 -8.80
CA ASP A 191 22.89 -18.71 -9.55
C ASP A 191 21.52 -19.22 -10.01
N SER A 192 21.06 -20.36 -9.50
CA SER A 192 19.68 -20.78 -9.67
C SER A 192 18.79 -20.26 -8.54
N ARG A 193 17.47 -20.32 -8.73
CA ARG A 193 16.51 -19.91 -7.69
C ARG A 193 15.50 -21.02 -7.44
N LYS A 194 15.10 -21.15 -6.18
CA LYS A 194 13.93 -21.94 -5.77
C LYS A 194 12.82 -21.01 -5.37
N LEU A 195 11.66 -21.27 -5.92
CA LEU A 195 10.41 -20.67 -5.48
C LEU A 195 9.70 -21.68 -4.58
N MET A 196 9.57 -21.32 -3.33
CA MET A 196 8.89 -22.11 -2.30
C MET A 196 7.58 -21.42 -1.99
N ILE A 197 6.57 -22.19 -1.62
CA ILE A 197 5.33 -21.67 -1.04
C ILE A 197 5.22 -22.12 0.42
N TRP A 198 4.71 -21.24 1.24
CA TRP A 198 4.40 -21.49 2.63
C TRP A 198 2.93 -21.14 2.83
N ASP A 199 2.11 -22.18 2.73
CA ASP A 199 0.65 -22.18 2.72
C ASP A 199 0.03 -22.84 3.97
N ASP A 200 0.86 -23.15 4.95
CA ASP A 200 0.46 -23.69 6.25
C ASP A 200 1.57 -23.37 7.26
N TYR A 201 1.27 -22.50 8.20
CA TYR A 201 2.24 -21.99 9.17
C TYR A 201 2.77 -23.07 10.13
N GLU A 202 2.06 -24.19 10.30
CA GLU A 202 2.48 -25.35 11.10
C GLU A 202 3.45 -26.27 10.33
N SER A 203 3.58 -26.08 9.02
CA SER A 203 4.40 -26.90 8.13
C SER A 203 5.69 -26.18 7.68
N GLN A 204 6.51 -26.86 6.90
CA GLN A 204 7.67 -26.27 6.23
C GLN A 204 7.30 -25.87 4.81
N PRO A 205 7.86 -24.73 4.30
CA PRO A 205 7.63 -24.36 2.91
C PRO A 205 8.00 -25.48 1.95
N TRP A 206 7.17 -25.70 0.94
CA TRP A 206 7.41 -26.72 -0.08
C TRP A 206 7.79 -26.13 -1.43
N LEU A 207 8.46 -26.91 -2.29
CA LEU A 207 8.98 -26.43 -3.56
C LEU A 207 7.87 -26.29 -4.59
N PHE A 208 7.56 -25.07 -4.99
CA PHE A 208 6.67 -24.76 -6.10
C PHE A 208 7.37 -24.88 -7.46
N LYS A 209 8.54 -24.24 -7.59
CA LYS A 209 9.30 -24.21 -8.85
C LYS A 209 10.80 -24.04 -8.61
N GLN A 210 11.62 -24.62 -9.47
CA GLN A 210 13.07 -24.36 -9.49
C GLN A 210 13.52 -23.98 -10.88
N THR A 211 14.35 -22.95 -10.98
CA THR A 211 14.96 -22.54 -12.25
C THR A 211 16.26 -23.27 -12.50
N ALA A 212 16.64 -23.43 -13.77
CA ALA A 212 17.97 -23.86 -14.14
C ALA A 212 19.01 -22.75 -13.87
N ASN A 213 20.29 -23.13 -13.85
CA ASN A 213 21.42 -22.20 -13.68
C ASN A 213 21.28 -20.98 -14.59
N SER A 214 21.47 -19.79 -14.06
CA SER A 214 21.34 -18.49 -14.72
C SER A 214 19.93 -18.03 -15.15
N GLN A 215 18.89 -18.78 -14.86
CA GLN A 215 17.51 -18.29 -14.99
C GLN A 215 17.07 -17.64 -13.67
N THR A 216 16.84 -16.37 -13.69
CA THR A 216 16.36 -15.64 -12.51
C THR A 216 14.85 -15.49 -12.55
N ILE A 217 14.12 -16.11 -11.63
CA ILE A 217 12.78 -15.63 -11.28
C ILE A 217 13.00 -14.25 -10.66
N THR A 218 12.49 -13.21 -11.29
CA THR A 218 12.83 -11.84 -10.90
C THR A 218 11.67 -11.08 -10.29
N LEU A 219 10.45 -11.48 -10.57
CA LEU A 219 9.25 -10.84 -10.06
C LEU A 219 8.29 -11.89 -9.55
N LEU A 220 7.79 -11.65 -8.37
CA LEU A 220 6.59 -12.27 -7.83
C LEU A 220 5.89 -11.23 -6.98
N SER A 221 4.58 -11.13 -7.09
CA SER A 221 3.74 -10.22 -6.31
C SER A 221 2.39 -10.89 -6.07
N GLY A 222 1.89 -10.85 -4.84
CA GLY A 222 0.48 -10.98 -4.59
C GLY A 222 -0.22 -9.75 -5.15
N ILE A 223 -1.35 -9.90 -5.77
CA ILE A 223 -2.07 -8.80 -6.43
C ILE A 223 -3.53 -8.70 -6.01
N GLY A 224 -3.96 -9.50 -5.02
CA GLY A 224 -5.35 -9.60 -4.60
C GLY A 224 -6.20 -10.46 -5.53
N ASP A 225 -7.51 -10.45 -5.34
CA ASP A 225 -8.48 -11.19 -6.15
C ASP A 225 -8.83 -10.38 -7.41
N VAL A 226 -8.02 -10.53 -8.48
CA VAL A 226 -8.17 -9.75 -9.73
C VAL A 226 -9.19 -10.34 -10.69
N ASN A 227 -9.75 -11.51 -10.37
CA ASN A 227 -10.79 -12.13 -11.20
C ASN A 227 -12.16 -12.16 -10.53
N GLY A 228 -12.27 -11.82 -9.25
CA GLY A 228 -13.50 -11.76 -8.46
C GLY A 228 -14.04 -13.12 -8.03
N ASP A 229 -13.18 -14.15 -7.94
CA ASP A 229 -13.60 -15.52 -7.58
C ASP A 229 -13.49 -15.84 -6.08
N GLY A 230 -12.88 -14.93 -5.32
CA GLY A 230 -12.75 -15.01 -3.86
C GLY A 230 -11.44 -15.62 -3.37
N PHE A 231 -10.49 -15.90 -4.27
CA PHE A 231 -9.13 -16.31 -3.97
C PHE A 231 -8.16 -15.22 -4.38
N ASP A 232 -7.12 -14.99 -3.61
CA ASP A 232 -6.07 -14.05 -4.01
C ASP A 232 -5.22 -14.62 -5.15
N ASP A 233 -4.75 -13.76 -6.03
CA ASP A 233 -4.00 -14.09 -7.24
C ASP A 233 -2.55 -13.60 -7.16
N CYS A 234 -1.66 -14.13 -7.99
CA CYS A 234 -0.26 -13.70 -8.01
C CYS A 234 0.36 -13.60 -9.40
N LEU A 235 1.32 -12.69 -9.52
CA LEU A 235 2.13 -12.52 -10.73
C LEU A 235 3.49 -13.18 -10.59
N LEU A 236 3.92 -13.91 -11.62
CA LEU A 236 5.23 -14.53 -11.70
C LEU A 236 5.94 -14.15 -13.01
N HIS A 237 7.12 -13.57 -12.90
CA HIS A 237 7.99 -13.33 -14.04
C HIS A 237 9.00 -14.47 -14.23
N ILE A 238 8.92 -15.16 -15.36
CA ILE A 238 9.82 -16.25 -15.73
C ILE A 238 10.62 -15.86 -16.98
N PRO A 239 11.92 -15.60 -16.86
CA PRO A 239 12.77 -15.47 -18.03
C PRO A 239 12.98 -16.84 -18.68
N ILE A 240 12.51 -17.02 -19.90
CA ILE A 240 12.70 -18.25 -20.65
C ILE A 240 14.00 -18.14 -21.47
N ASN A 241 15.07 -18.77 -21.00
CA ASN A 241 16.31 -18.90 -21.74
C ASN A 241 16.33 -20.24 -22.50
N ASN A 242 15.85 -20.23 -23.73
CA ASN A 242 16.12 -21.31 -24.66
C ASN A 242 17.03 -20.78 -25.78
N THR A 243 18.33 -21.10 -25.70
CA THR A 243 19.30 -20.92 -26.79
C THR A 243 19.52 -19.50 -27.34
N GLY A 244 19.72 -18.50 -26.48
CA GLY A 244 20.25 -17.19 -26.88
C GLY A 244 19.20 -16.11 -27.20
N GLU A 245 17.93 -16.41 -27.12
CA GLU A 245 16.85 -15.44 -27.15
C GLU A 245 16.19 -15.38 -25.75
N THR A 246 16.16 -14.20 -25.16
CA THR A 246 15.49 -13.98 -23.86
C THR A 246 14.00 -13.81 -24.12
N ASN A 247 13.23 -14.88 -24.03
CA ASN A 247 11.77 -14.75 -23.95
C ASN A 247 11.41 -14.52 -22.50
N ASN A 248 10.86 -13.36 -22.19
CA ASN A 248 10.33 -13.03 -20.88
C ASN A 248 8.83 -13.29 -20.86
N GLN A 249 8.35 -13.99 -19.84
CA GLN A 249 6.93 -14.19 -19.62
C GLN A 249 6.53 -13.64 -18.27
N LEU A 250 5.51 -12.79 -18.26
CA LEU A 250 4.77 -12.43 -17.07
C LEU A 250 3.50 -13.28 -17.06
N ILE A 251 3.35 -14.07 -16.01
CA ILE A 251 2.27 -15.03 -15.87
C ILE A 251 1.47 -14.68 -14.64
N LEU A 252 0.19 -14.49 -14.81
CA LEU A 252 -0.80 -14.42 -13.75
C LEU A 252 -1.24 -15.85 -13.40
N TYR A 253 -1.08 -16.23 -12.15
CA TYR A 253 -1.62 -17.46 -11.57
C TYR A 253 -2.83 -17.11 -10.75
N TYR A 254 -3.97 -17.75 -11.08
CA TYR A 254 -5.18 -17.58 -10.30
C TYR A 254 -5.16 -18.46 -9.07
N GLY A 255 -5.62 -17.91 -7.94
CA GLY A 255 -5.88 -18.66 -6.73
C GLY A 255 -6.99 -19.69 -6.91
N SER A 256 -7.02 -20.70 -6.09
CA SER A 256 -8.11 -21.68 -6.05
C SER A 256 -7.91 -22.69 -4.93
N SER A 257 -8.97 -23.36 -4.51
CA SER A 257 -8.92 -24.47 -3.53
C SER A 257 -8.08 -25.67 -3.98
N THR A 258 -7.57 -25.70 -5.20
CA THR A 258 -6.69 -26.75 -5.74
C THR A 258 -5.31 -26.21 -6.11
N PHE A 259 -4.97 -24.99 -5.69
CA PHE A 259 -3.67 -24.42 -5.93
C PHE A 259 -2.54 -25.40 -5.51
N PRO A 260 -1.47 -25.60 -6.31
CA PRO A 260 -1.06 -24.86 -7.54
C PRO A 260 -1.57 -25.47 -8.85
N GLN A 261 -2.57 -26.34 -8.85
CA GLN A 261 -3.19 -26.89 -10.05
C GLN A 261 -4.30 -25.96 -10.54
N THR A 262 -3.92 -24.76 -10.96
CA THR A 262 -4.85 -23.69 -11.32
C THR A 262 -4.67 -23.26 -12.76
N ASP A 263 -5.64 -22.51 -13.26
CA ASP A 263 -5.51 -21.79 -14.51
C ASP A 263 -4.51 -20.65 -14.38
N SER A 264 -3.90 -20.27 -15.48
CA SER A 264 -2.97 -19.17 -15.56
C SER A 264 -3.11 -18.42 -16.88
N LEU A 265 -2.86 -17.10 -16.84
CA LEU A 265 -2.88 -16.23 -18.00
C LEU A 265 -1.47 -15.70 -18.27
N VAL A 266 -0.95 -15.90 -19.48
CA VAL A 266 0.30 -15.25 -19.90
C VAL A 266 -0.03 -13.83 -20.33
N ILE A 267 0.28 -12.85 -19.47
CA ILE A 267 -0.01 -11.44 -19.72
C ILE A 267 0.98 -10.85 -20.72
N ILE A 268 2.28 -11.13 -20.56
CA ILE A 268 3.32 -10.63 -21.46
C ILE A 268 4.14 -11.80 -21.96
N ASN A 269 4.32 -11.90 -23.27
CA ASN A 269 5.15 -12.89 -23.92
C ASN A 269 5.94 -12.22 -25.06
N ASP A 270 7.07 -11.59 -24.72
CA ASP A 270 7.88 -10.86 -25.70
C ASP A 270 9.36 -11.24 -25.58
N SER A 271 9.93 -11.64 -26.73
CA SER A 271 11.34 -11.96 -26.85
C SER A 271 12.26 -10.75 -26.79
N ASN A 272 11.74 -9.56 -26.97
CA ASN A 272 12.50 -8.30 -27.01
C ASN A 272 12.22 -7.36 -25.84
N SER A 273 11.22 -7.65 -25.02
CA SER A 273 10.90 -6.83 -23.85
C SER A 273 11.78 -7.22 -22.68
N ILE A 274 12.52 -6.28 -22.14
CA ILE A 274 13.02 -6.37 -20.79
C ILE A 274 11.82 -6.02 -19.92
N ILE A 275 11.12 -7.04 -19.41
CA ILE A 275 10.13 -6.82 -18.37
C ILE A 275 10.92 -6.33 -17.17
N ASN A 276 10.81 -5.03 -16.88
CA ASN A 276 11.35 -4.46 -15.66
C ASN A 276 10.40 -4.87 -14.51
N ARG A 277 10.76 -5.75 -13.79
CA ARG A 277 10.82 -6.32 -12.46
C ARG A 277 9.65 -6.06 -11.49
N TRP A 278 8.58 -5.31 -11.78
CA TRP A 278 7.62 -4.94 -10.75
C TRP A 278 6.17 -5.07 -11.22
N GLY A 279 5.46 -6.05 -10.68
CA GLY A 279 4.01 -6.04 -10.60
C GLY A 279 3.60 -5.56 -9.21
N CYS A 280 2.53 -4.80 -9.10
CA CYS A 280 2.05 -4.27 -7.83
C CYS A 280 0.55 -4.43 -7.71
N PRO A 281 0.06 -4.84 -6.53
CA PRO A 281 -1.35 -4.69 -6.21
C PRO A 281 -1.69 -3.20 -6.17
N LEU A 282 -2.89 -2.85 -6.56
CA LEU A 282 -3.41 -1.49 -6.50
C LEU A 282 -4.75 -1.41 -5.76
N GLY A 283 -5.32 -2.55 -5.35
CA GLY A 283 -6.68 -2.62 -4.84
C GLY A 283 -7.69 -2.21 -5.93
N ASP A 284 -8.89 -1.88 -5.57
CA ASP A 284 -9.98 -1.50 -6.48
C ASP A 284 -9.90 0.00 -6.83
N VAL A 285 -9.15 0.34 -7.90
CA VAL A 285 -8.96 1.75 -8.33
C VAL A 285 -10.16 2.28 -9.11
N ASN A 286 -11.01 1.41 -9.66
CA ASN A 286 -12.15 1.78 -10.49
C ASN A 286 -13.51 1.67 -9.78
N GLY A 287 -13.56 1.07 -8.58
CA GLY A 287 -14.75 0.93 -7.73
C GLY A 287 -15.72 -0.15 -8.18
N ASP A 288 -15.27 -1.16 -8.91
CA ASP A 288 -16.12 -2.27 -9.36
C ASP A 288 -16.18 -3.45 -8.36
N GLY A 289 -15.32 -3.45 -7.37
CA GLY A 289 -15.24 -4.41 -6.28
C GLY A 289 -14.32 -5.59 -6.56
N ILE A 290 -13.47 -5.48 -7.58
CA ILE A 290 -12.42 -6.44 -7.96
C ILE A 290 -11.08 -5.70 -7.86
N ASP A 291 -10.05 -6.38 -7.40
CA ASP A 291 -8.73 -5.78 -7.27
C ASP A 291 -8.07 -5.56 -8.64
N ASP A 292 -7.35 -4.46 -8.75
CA ASP A 292 -6.61 -4.04 -9.94
C ASP A 292 -5.10 -4.16 -9.69
N PHE A 293 -4.32 -4.26 -10.76
CA PHE A 293 -2.87 -4.36 -10.64
C PHE A 293 -2.12 -3.66 -11.77
N THR A 294 -0.86 -3.36 -11.53
CA THR A 294 0.04 -2.80 -12.55
C THR A 294 1.23 -3.71 -12.81
N ALA A 295 1.73 -3.68 -14.02
CA ALA A 295 2.99 -4.29 -14.40
C ALA A 295 3.70 -3.51 -15.50
N ASP A 296 5.02 -3.67 -15.57
CA ASP A 296 5.85 -3.02 -16.57
C ASP A 296 6.00 -3.86 -17.83
N SER A 297 5.83 -3.25 -18.99
CA SER A 297 5.98 -3.94 -20.28
C SER A 297 7.10 -3.42 -21.19
N ASN A 298 7.99 -2.50 -20.73
CA ASN A 298 8.82 -1.75 -21.68
C ASN A 298 10.32 -1.99 -21.56
N ILE A 299 10.99 -2.11 -22.73
CA ILE A 299 12.44 -2.15 -22.95
C ILE A 299 13.16 -0.91 -22.39
N TYR A 300 12.46 0.20 -22.19
CA TYR A 300 13.00 1.48 -21.76
C TYR A 300 12.56 1.93 -20.36
N GLY A 301 11.73 1.12 -19.63
CA GLY A 301 11.42 1.35 -18.22
C GLY A 301 10.51 2.56 -17.92
N TYR A 302 9.71 3.01 -18.86
CA TYR A 302 9.07 4.33 -18.78
C TYR A 302 7.56 4.34 -18.79
N THR A 303 6.92 3.17 -18.91
CA THR A 303 5.46 3.07 -18.93
C THR A 303 5.00 1.93 -18.05
N HIS A 304 4.18 2.24 -17.09
CA HIS A 304 3.45 1.27 -16.31
C HIS A 304 2.08 1.05 -16.92
N HIS A 305 1.69 -0.19 -17.03
CA HIS A 305 0.38 -0.58 -17.55
C HIS A 305 -0.46 -1.10 -16.40
N LEU A 306 -1.71 -0.69 -16.41
CA LEU A 306 -2.73 -1.05 -15.44
C LEU A 306 -3.72 -2.00 -16.09
N TRP A 307 -3.97 -3.10 -15.44
CA TRP A 307 -5.05 -4.04 -15.73
C TRP A 307 -6.15 -3.82 -14.71
N LEU A 308 -7.37 -3.56 -15.19
CA LEU A 308 -8.56 -3.53 -14.35
C LEU A 308 -9.06 -4.96 -14.16
N GLY A 309 -9.21 -5.35 -12.90
CA GLY A 309 -9.64 -6.69 -12.54
C GLY A 309 -11.02 -7.02 -13.12
N SER A 310 -11.21 -8.25 -13.57
CA SER A 310 -12.51 -8.69 -14.05
C SER A 310 -12.57 -10.22 -14.16
N SER A 311 -13.78 -10.78 -14.10
CA SER A 311 -14.01 -12.22 -14.31
C SER A 311 -13.65 -12.71 -15.73
N ASN A 312 -13.30 -11.81 -16.64
CA ASN A 312 -12.87 -12.10 -18.02
C ASN A 312 -11.57 -11.36 -18.35
N LEU A 313 -10.62 -11.34 -17.40
CA LEU A 313 -9.35 -10.66 -17.56
C LEU A 313 -8.61 -11.13 -18.82
N THR A 314 -8.03 -10.21 -19.56
CA THR A 314 -7.26 -10.48 -20.78
C THR A 314 -5.79 -10.11 -20.63
N ALA A 315 -4.96 -10.53 -21.55
CA ALA A 315 -3.56 -10.16 -21.59
C ALA A 315 -3.31 -8.69 -22.00
N GLU A 316 -4.33 -8.00 -22.49
CA GLU A 316 -4.24 -6.59 -22.91
C GLU A 316 -4.49 -5.70 -21.68
N TRP A 317 -3.65 -4.69 -21.48
CA TRP A 317 -3.85 -3.69 -20.42
C TRP A 317 -4.93 -2.68 -20.79
N ASP A 318 -5.58 -2.13 -19.78
CA ASP A 318 -6.68 -1.19 -19.94
C ASP A 318 -6.19 0.27 -19.99
N ILE A 319 -5.23 0.60 -19.12
CA ILE A 319 -4.76 1.98 -18.94
C ILE A 319 -3.22 1.98 -18.95
N THR A 320 -2.64 3.06 -19.49
CA THR A 320 -1.21 3.34 -19.37
C THR A 320 -1.03 4.52 -18.44
N LEU A 321 -0.34 4.31 -17.31
CA LEU A 321 0.01 5.39 -16.39
C LEU A 321 1.05 6.29 -17.05
N SER A 322 0.73 7.57 -17.18
CA SER A 322 1.59 8.57 -17.80
C SER A 322 1.98 9.65 -16.78
N GLY A 323 3.21 10.13 -16.89
CA GLY A 323 3.75 11.19 -16.06
C GLY A 323 4.75 12.04 -16.84
N ASP A 324 5.50 12.92 -16.17
CA ASP A 324 6.50 13.75 -16.81
C ASP A 324 7.66 12.87 -17.32
N TRP A 325 7.82 12.81 -18.65
CA TRP A 325 8.71 11.90 -19.38
C TRP A 325 10.17 11.93 -18.94
N TYR A 326 10.61 13.03 -18.35
CA TYR A 326 12.01 13.19 -17.98
C TYR A 326 12.35 12.46 -16.67
N ASP A 327 11.38 12.33 -15.76
CA ASP A 327 11.58 11.77 -14.44
C ASP A 327 11.21 10.29 -14.33
N LEU A 328 10.13 9.84 -14.95
CA LEU A 328 9.74 8.43 -14.94
C LEU A 328 10.77 7.52 -15.62
N SER A 329 11.56 8.10 -16.54
CA SER A 329 12.49 7.34 -17.39
C SER A 329 13.78 6.88 -16.71
N HIS A 330 14.13 7.42 -15.56
CA HIS A 330 15.48 7.22 -15.08
C HIS A 330 15.61 6.33 -13.84
N HIS A 331 14.55 6.12 -13.05
CA HIS A 331 14.82 5.66 -11.69
C HIS A 331 13.75 4.88 -10.93
N PHE A 332 13.08 3.92 -11.56
CA PHE A 332 12.57 2.82 -10.76
C PHE A 332 13.75 1.96 -10.34
N SER A 333 14.66 2.55 -9.50
CA SER A 333 15.89 1.87 -9.15
C SER A 333 15.65 0.85 -8.05
N GLU A 334 16.37 -0.24 -8.16
CA GLU A 334 16.29 -1.48 -7.39
C GLU A 334 16.67 -1.33 -5.89
N SER A 335 16.89 -0.14 -5.38
CA SER A 335 17.50 0.07 -4.07
C SER A 335 16.54 0.34 -2.92
N GLY A 336 15.22 0.41 -3.18
CA GLY A 336 14.23 0.57 -2.11
C GLY A 336 13.64 -0.77 -1.64
N THR A 337 13.20 -0.81 -0.40
CA THR A 337 12.41 -1.92 0.14
C THR A 337 10.93 -1.67 -0.17
N GLY A 338 10.28 -2.56 -0.91
CA GLY A 338 8.86 -2.49 -1.23
C GLY A 338 8.56 -2.32 -2.72
N TYR A 339 7.29 -2.34 -3.05
CA TYR A 339 6.77 -2.17 -4.40
C TYR A 339 6.96 -0.73 -4.91
N PRO A 340 7.10 -0.48 -6.22
CA PRO A 340 7.23 0.88 -6.76
C PRO A 340 5.98 1.73 -6.56
N PHE A 341 4.84 1.08 -6.38
CA PHE A 341 3.56 1.71 -6.10
C PHE A 341 3.05 1.32 -4.72
N VAL A 342 2.32 2.23 -4.09
CA VAL A 342 1.42 1.97 -2.96
C VAL A 342 0.07 2.57 -3.31
N HIS A 343 -0.98 2.12 -2.66
CA HIS A 343 -2.35 2.55 -2.93
C HIS A 343 -3.11 2.81 -1.64
N GLY A 344 -4.16 3.61 -1.73
CA GLY A 344 -5.05 3.91 -0.61
C GLY A 344 -6.08 4.95 -1.01
N ASP A 345 -7.22 4.98 -0.36
CA ASP A 345 -8.23 6.02 -0.55
C ASP A 345 -7.81 7.29 0.22
N LEU A 346 -7.01 8.14 -0.44
CA LEU A 346 -6.42 9.34 0.16
C LEU A 346 -7.43 10.48 0.37
N ASN A 347 -8.53 10.45 -0.37
CA ASN A 347 -9.51 11.53 -0.37
C ASN A 347 -10.88 11.13 0.21
N GLY A 348 -11.09 9.85 0.50
CA GLY A 348 -12.32 9.34 1.10
C GLY A 348 -13.47 9.18 0.09
N ASP A 349 -13.17 9.07 -1.21
CA ASP A 349 -14.19 8.92 -2.26
C ASP A 349 -14.56 7.46 -2.54
N GLY A 350 -13.83 6.52 -1.95
CA GLY A 350 -14.08 5.07 -2.02
C GLY A 350 -13.37 4.37 -3.16
N PHE A 351 -12.47 5.04 -3.86
CA PHE A 351 -11.57 4.47 -4.87
C PHE A 351 -10.15 4.42 -4.32
N GLN A 352 -9.39 3.41 -4.71
CA GLN A 352 -7.97 3.38 -4.35
C GLN A 352 -7.20 4.34 -5.26
N ASP A 353 -6.46 5.28 -4.66
CA ASP A 353 -5.55 6.17 -5.37
C ASP A 353 -4.17 5.52 -5.48
N ILE A 354 -3.41 5.84 -6.51
CA ILE A 354 -2.11 5.25 -6.79
C ILE A 354 -1.01 6.24 -6.51
N LEU A 355 -0.01 5.82 -5.76
CA LEU A 355 1.18 6.59 -5.45
C LEU A 355 2.44 5.89 -5.95
N SER A 356 3.31 6.62 -6.63
CA SER A 356 4.64 6.15 -7.01
C SER A 356 5.73 7.07 -6.46
N PHE A 357 6.90 6.52 -6.22
CA PHE A 357 7.99 7.23 -5.56
C PHE A 357 9.27 7.15 -6.36
N HIS A 358 9.95 8.27 -6.45
CA HIS A 358 11.26 8.39 -7.07
C HIS A 358 12.27 8.93 -6.07
N HIS A 359 13.11 8.08 -5.50
CA HIS A 359 13.97 8.43 -4.36
C HIS A 359 15.29 9.12 -4.75
N GLU A 360 15.71 9.10 -6.03
CA GLU A 360 16.98 9.68 -6.50
C GLU A 360 16.83 10.93 -7.37
N ALA A 361 15.61 11.46 -7.55
CA ALA A 361 15.34 12.61 -8.40
C ALA A 361 16.04 13.89 -7.90
N GLY A 362 16.57 14.65 -8.84
CA GLY A 362 16.93 16.06 -8.66
C GLY A 362 17.86 16.41 -7.50
N TYR A 363 19.01 15.77 -7.36
CA TYR A 363 19.93 15.89 -6.23
C TYR A 363 19.51 15.15 -4.96
N TYR A 364 18.75 14.04 -5.12
CA TYR A 364 18.34 13.09 -4.07
C TYR A 364 17.21 13.55 -3.13
N ASP A 365 16.43 14.56 -3.55
CA ASP A 365 15.31 15.04 -2.74
C ASP A 365 14.07 14.15 -2.83
N GLY A 366 13.97 13.29 -3.87
CA GLY A 366 12.85 12.38 -4.10
C GLY A 366 11.55 13.08 -4.51
N TYR A 367 10.68 12.36 -5.20
CA TYR A 367 9.33 12.80 -5.57
C TYR A 367 8.31 11.72 -5.26
N LEU A 368 7.09 12.15 -5.07
CA LEU A 368 5.91 11.31 -4.97
C LEU A 368 4.95 11.75 -6.08
N TYR A 369 4.49 10.77 -6.86
CA TYR A 369 3.53 10.97 -7.95
C TYR A 369 2.19 10.39 -7.53
N LEU A 370 1.11 11.05 -7.93
CA LEU A 370 -0.26 10.67 -7.59
C LEU A 370 -1.09 10.49 -8.87
N TRP A 371 -1.84 9.41 -8.92
CA TRP A 371 -2.95 9.19 -9.83
C TRP A 371 -4.19 8.88 -9.00
N MET A 372 -5.25 9.66 -9.23
CA MET A 372 -6.50 9.49 -8.52
C MET A 372 -7.30 8.32 -9.10
N GLY A 373 -7.81 7.48 -8.21
CA GLY A 373 -8.77 6.45 -8.55
C GLY A 373 -10.13 7.02 -8.98
N GLY A 374 -10.95 6.22 -9.64
CA GLY A 374 -12.28 6.65 -10.04
C GLY A 374 -12.89 5.83 -11.18
N ASN A 375 -14.21 5.93 -11.36
CA ASN A 375 -14.93 5.21 -12.42
C ASN A 375 -14.45 5.52 -13.86
N GLN A 376 -13.66 6.57 -14.04
CA GLN A 376 -13.14 7.03 -15.33
C GLN A 376 -11.65 7.34 -15.22
N MET A 377 -10.94 6.53 -14.45
CA MET A 377 -9.49 6.66 -14.35
C MET A 377 -8.84 6.68 -15.73
N ASN A 378 -8.01 7.69 -16.01
CA ASN A 378 -7.47 7.94 -17.36
C ASN A 378 -5.96 7.72 -17.46
N GLY A 379 -5.28 7.39 -16.34
CA GLY A 379 -3.84 7.16 -16.28
C GLY A 379 -2.98 8.41 -16.39
N THR A 380 -3.57 9.60 -16.45
CA THR A 380 -2.82 10.87 -16.40
C THR A 380 -2.50 11.22 -14.95
N MET A 381 -1.27 11.62 -14.69
CA MET A 381 -0.82 11.99 -13.35
C MET A 381 -1.54 13.25 -12.84
N ASP A 382 -2.09 13.19 -11.64
CA ASP A 382 -2.86 14.26 -11.00
C ASP A 382 -2.03 15.17 -10.11
N GLY A 383 -0.94 14.66 -9.53
CA GLY A 383 -0.11 15.45 -8.63
C GLY A 383 1.33 15.00 -8.54
N ILE A 384 2.19 15.95 -8.15
CA ILE A 384 3.59 15.71 -7.77
C ILE A 384 3.82 16.34 -6.39
N GLN A 385 4.27 15.52 -5.46
CA GLN A 385 4.74 15.98 -4.16
C GLN A 385 6.26 15.92 -4.15
N TYR A 386 6.89 17.06 -3.90
CA TYR A 386 8.35 17.12 -3.77
C TYR A 386 8.76 16.70 -2.36
N GLY A 387 9.89 16.00 -2.24
CA GLY A 387 10.53 15.76 -0.95
C GLY A 387 10.82 17.08 -0.24
N ILE A 388 10.87 17.06 1.08
CA ILE A 388 11.07 18.27 1.87
C ILE A 388 12.51 18.76 1.69
N TYR A 389 12.65 19.97 1.16
CA TYR A 389 13.93 20.61 0.88
C TYR A 389 14.86 20.67 2.11
N GLY A 390 16.03 20.12 1.95
CA GLY A 390 17.15 20.28 2.86
C GLY A 390 18.41 19.76 2.17
N TYR A 391 19.53 20.38 2.28
CA TYR A 391 20.82 20.20 1.60
C TYR A 391 21.40 18.76 1.56
N ASP A 392 20.56 17.72 1.60
CA ASP A 392 20.96 16.34 1.88
C ASP A 392 20.29 15.32 1.00
N THR A 393 21.12 14.49 0.44
CA THR A 393 20.83 13.20 -0.17
C THR A 393 20.12 12.27 0.82
N CYS A 394 18.83 12.51 1.09
CA CYS A 394 18.14 11.82 2.18
C CYS A 394 17.48 10.50 1.76
N ASN A 395 17.45 10.20 0.45
CA ASN A 395 16.71 9.06 -0.11
C ASN A 395 15.24 9.05 0.33
N PHE A 396 14.56 10.18 0.25
CA PHE A 396 13.11 10.27 0.46
C PHE A 396 12.39 9.35 -0.55
N GLY A 397 11.48 8.51 -0.07
CA GLY A 397 10.83 7.49 -0.89
C GLY A 397 11.54 6.13 -0.92
N TYR A 398 12.61 5.95 -0.12
CA TYR A 398 13.32 4.68 -0.04
C TYR A 398 12.43 3.53 0.47
N SER A 399 11.64 3.78 1.50
CA SER A 399 10.58 2.91 1.99
C SER A 399 9.27 3.70 2.02
N ARG A 400 8.14 3.02 1.84
CA ARG A 400 6.83 3.65 1.73
C ARG A 400 5.72 2.66 2.01
N ILE A 401 4.66 3.16 2.62
CA ILE A 401 3.44 2.41 2.92
C ILE A 401 2.27 3.36 3.10
N THR A 402 1.08 2.88 2.96
CA THR A 402 -0.18 3.58 3.21
C THR A 402 -0.93 2.91 4.36
N GLY A 403 -1.78 3.69 5.04
CA GLY A 403 -2.65 3.22 6.13
C GLY A 403 -3.38 4.40 6.78
N ASP A 404 -4.49 4.19 7.42
CA ASP A 404 -5.20 5.22 8.21
C ASP A 404 -4.60 5.28 9.63
N PHE A 405 -3.39 5.88 9.75
CA PHE A 405 -2.66 5.91 11.02
C PHE A 405 -3.31 6.77 12.09
N ASN A 406 -4.08 7.78 11.69
CA ASN A 406 -4.69 8.74 12.61
C ASN A 406 -6.19 8.46 12.89
N ALA A 407 -6.75 7.43 12.24
CA ALA A 407 -8.15 7.01 12.33
C ALA A 407 -9.16 8.11 11.94
N ASP A 408 -8.83 8.94 10.95
CA ASP A 408 -9.75 9.95 10.41
C ASP A 408 -10.61 9.44 9.24
N GLY A 409 -10.33 8.22 8.78
CA GLY A 409 -11.03 7.53 7.70
C GLY A 409 -10.47 7.82 6.32
N LEU A 410 -9.36 8.52 6.23
CA LEU A 410 -8.58 8.72 5.01
C LEU A 410 -7.27 7.93 5.09
N CYS A 411 -6.82 7.45 3.97
CA CYS A 411 -5.53 6.79 3.92
C CYS A 411 -4.40 7.82 4.03
N ASP A 412 -3.47 7.59 4.96
CA ASP A 412 -2.24 8.36 5.14
C ASP A 412 -1.07 7.72 4.39
N VAL A 413 0.04 8.44 4.26
CA VAL A 413 1.24 7.96 3.56
C VAL A 413 2.47 8.10 4.44
N ALA A 414 3.13 6.99 4.77
CA ALA A 414 4.41 6.99 5.46
C ALA A 414 5.57 6.79 4.49
N VAL A 415 6.55 7.72 4.50
CA VAL A 415 7.68 7.77 3.55
C VAL A 415 8.99 7.82 4.29
N GLY A 416 9.82 6.80 4.11
CA GLY A 416 11.15 6.72 4.70
C GLY A 416 12.21 7.48 3.92
N ALA A 417 13.09 8.12 4.68
CA ALA A 417 14.29 8.82 4.23
C ALA A 417 15.48 8.41 5.11
N PRO A 418 16.02 7.18 4.97
CA PRO A 418 16.99 6.61 5.90
C PRO A 418 18.32 7.36 5.94
N TRP A 419 18.64 8.15 4.92
CA TRP A 419 19.87 8.95 4.87
C TRP A 419 19.66 10.41 5.30
N TRP A 420 18.50 10.71 5.87
CA TRP A 420 18.26 12.05 6.41
C TRP A 420 19.28 12.41 7.48
N GLY A 421 19.79 13.63 7.43
CA GLY A 421 20.73 14.20 8.38
C GLY A 421 22.10 14.54 7.79
N THR A 422 22.49 15.86 7.81
CA THR A 422 23.60 16.44 7.06
C THR A 422 24.88 16.68 7.79
N ASN A 423 24.79 16.92 9.07
CA ASN A 423 25.97 17.24 9.87
C ASN A 423 26.50 16.01 10.58
N ASN A 424 27.74 16.05 11.05
CA ASN A 424 28.37 14.94 11.74
C ASN A 424 27.56 14.40 12.92
N ASP A 425 26.68 15.21 13.51
CA ASP A 425 25.83 14.82 14.64
C ASP A 425 24.52 14.14 14.20
N HIS A 426 24.12 14.31 12.93
CA HIS A 426 22.86 13.77 12.38
C HIS A 426 23.04 12.97 11.08
N TRP A 427 24.24 12.71 10.64
CA TRP A 427 24.51 11.97 9.41
C TRP A 427 23.81 10.61 9.37
N LYS A 428 22.93 10.39 8.38
CA LYS A 428 22.12 9.18 8.26
C LYS A 428 21.37 8.77 9.54
N THR A 429 20.90 9.72 10.32
CA THR A 429 20.00 9.44 11.45
C THR A 429 18.74 8.75 10.94
N GLY A 430 18.27 9.20 9.79
CA GLY A 430 17.06 8.70 9.16
C GLY A 430 15.79 9.34 9.70
N ARG A 431 14.78 9.36 8.86
CA ARG A 431 13.46 9.94 9.16
C ARG A 431 12.35 9.21 8.40
N VAL A 432 11.16 9.18 8.97
CA VAL A 432 9.92 8.83 8.28
C VAL A 432 9.01 10.04 8.33
N TYR A 433 8.49 10.46 7.20
CA TYR A 433 7.48 11.51 7.07
C TYR A 433 6.12 10.85 6.97
N ILE A 434 5.16 11.34 7.74
CA ILE A 434 3.77 10.90 7.68
C ILE A 434 2.97 12.04 7.06
N PHE A 435 2.35 11.77 5.93
CA PHE A 435 1.47 12.69 5.22
C PHE A 435 0.02 12.25 5.43
N SER A 436 -0.83 13.20 5.78
CA SER A 436 -2.25 12.93 5.97
C SER A 436 -3.00 12.91 4.64
N GLY A 437 -3.97 12.01 4.53
CA GLY A 437 -4.98 12.06 3.48
C GLY A 437 -5.73 13.39 3.48
N ASN A 438 -6.37 13.74 2.36
CA ASN A 438 -7.03 15.04 2.20
C ASN A 438 -8.25 14.96 1.29
N THR A 439 -9.42 15.21 1.84
CA THR A 439 -10.71 15.19 1.10
C THR A 439 -10.81 16.21 -0.04
N ASN A 440 -9.86 17.14 -0.18
CA ASN A 440 -9.82 18.07 -1.31
C ASN A 440 -9.00 17.57 -2.50
N LEU A 441 -8.39 16.39 -2.41
CA LEU A 441 -7.74 15.78 -3.56
C LEU A 441 -8.79 15.35 -4.59
N HIS A 442 -8.52 15.63 -5.85
CA HIS A 442 -9.40 15.28 -6.96
C HIS A 442 -8.60 15.15 -8.24
N ASP A 443 -9.11 14.34 -9.17
CA ASP A 443 -8.55 14.22 -10.50
C ASP A 443 -8.54 15.61 -11.20
N THR A 444 -7.35 16.12 -11.47
CA THR A 444 -7.15 17.43 -12.10
C THR A 444 -7.33 17.39 -13.61
N THR A 445 -7.35 16.19 -14.18
CA THR A 445 -7.40 15.98 -15.64
C THR A 445 -8.80 15.76 -16.15
N VAL A 446 -9.72 15.35 -15.30
CA VAL A 446 -11.14 15.39 -15.62
C VAL A 446 -11.54 16.86 -15.64
N ALA A 447 -11.34 17.51 -16.79
CA ALA A 447 -11.90 18.82 -17.02
C ALA A 447 -13.39 18.74 -16.71
N ASN A 448 -13.80 19.45 -15.68
CA ASN A 448 -15.19 19.55 -15.25
C ASN A 448 -15.93 20.37 -16.32
N GLU A 449 -15.90 19.88 -17.58
CA GLU A 449 -16.58 20.50 -18.74
C GLU A 449 -18.08 20.26 -18.67
N ASP A 450 -18.55 19.44 -17.74
CA ASP A 450 -19.97 19.25 -17.53
C ASP A 450 -20.55 20.26 -16.52
N ASN A 451 -20.50 21.53 -16.92
CA ASN A 451 -21.30 22.59 -16.30
C ASN A 451 -22.81 22.32 -16.33
N THR A 452 -23.23 21.13 -16.79
CA THR A 452 -24.63 20.71 -16.87
C THR A 452 -25.06 19.80 -15.72
N ILE A 453 -24.13 19.24 -14.94
CA ILE A 453 -24.49 18.62 -13.66
C ILE A 453 -24.50 19.76 -12.63
N PRO A 454 -25.67 20.21 -12.15
CA PRO A 454 -25.69 21.15 -11.05
C PRO A 454 -24.92 20.49 -9.90
N ALA A 455 -23.99 21.24 -9.30
CA ALA A 455 -23.30 20.80 -8.08
C ALA A 455 -24.35 20.18 -7.15
N ILE A 456 -24.26 18.89 -6.89
CA ILE A 456 -25.17 18.24 -5.95
C ILE A 456 -24.77 18.86 -4.63
N ASP A 457 -25.62 19.76 -4.14
CA ASP A 457 -25.43 20.39 -2.84
C ASP A 457 -25.57 19.28 -1.79
N THR A 458 -24.44 18.65 -1.47
CA THR A 458 -24.36 17.57 -0.47
C THR A 458 -24.84 18.05 0.90
N ALA A 459 -24.86 19.36 1.13
CA ALA A 459 -25.47 19.96 2.32
C ALA A 459 -26.99 19.73 2.46
N GLN A 460 -27.65 19.26 1.39
CA GLN A 460 -29.10 18.97 1.44
C GLN A 460 -29.40 17.52 1.85
N TRP A 461 -28.42 16.61 1.84
CA TRP A 461 -28.63 15.22 2.16
C TRP A 461 -28.21 14.93 3.60
N GLN A 462 -29.16 14.64 4.45
CA GLN A 462 -28.92 14.18 5.81
C GLN A 462 -29.71 12.89 6.04
N ILE A 463 -29.06 11.88 6.58
CA ILE A 463 -29.73 10.65 7.01
C ILE A 463 -29.53 10.45 8.50
N ASP A 464 -30.55 9.95 9.15
CA ASP A 464 -30.45 9.41 10.50
C ASP A 464 -30.58 7.89 10.42
N VAL A 465 -29.62 7.18 10.96
CA VAL A 465 -29.65 5.73 11.09
C VAL A 465 -29.91 5.39 12.55
N TYR A 466 -31.00 4.67 12.80
CA TYR A 466 -31.36 4.33 14.19
C TYR A 466 -31.98 2.93 14.33
N PRO A 467 -31.88 2.31 15.52
CA PRO A 467 -31.05 2.79 16.60
C PRO A 467 -29.59 2.78 16.25
N ASN A 468 -28.79 3.67 16.83
CA ASN A 468 -27.33 3.65 16.72
C ASN A 468 -26.76 4.04 18.10
N PRO A 469 -26.17 3.10 18.86
CA PRO A 469 -25.88 1.72 18.48
C PRO A 469 -27.11 0.80 18.34
N VAL A 470 -26.98 -0.21 17.51
CA VAL A 470 -27.99 -1.26 17.27
C VAL A 470 -27.71 -2.42 18.22
N SER A 471 -28.72 -2.88 18.99
CA SER A 471 -28.56 -4.10 19.77
C SER A 471 -28.53 -5.34 18.87
N SER A 472 -27.65 -6.30 19.17
CA SER A 472 -27.55 -7.57 18.43
C SER A 472 -28.85 -8.41 18.41
N GLU A 473 -29.78 -8.11 19.32
CA GLU A 473 -31.11 -8.71 19.34
C GLU A 473 -32.09 -8.02 18.38
N GLN A 474 -31.80 -6.80 17.95
CA GLN A 474 -32.60 -6.06 17.00
C GLN A 474 -32.25 -6.46 15.57
N LYS A 475 -33.19 -7.08 14.87
CA LYS A 475 -33.02 -7.55 13.49
C LYS A 475 -33.22 -6.44 12.43
N SER A 476 -33.55 -5.23 12.84
CA SER A 476 -33.93 -4.15 11.93
C SER A 476 -33.20 -2.86 12.23
N LEU A 477 -32.63 -2.28 11.20
CA LEU A 477 -32.02 -0.96 11.16
C LEU A 477 -32.94 -0.04 10.35
N TYR A 478 -33.19 1.17 10.84
CA TYR A 478 -34.02 2.15 10.17
C TYR A 478 -33.18 3.32 9.66
N ILE A 479 -33.40 3.69 8.41
CA ILE A 479 -32.77 4.86 7.79
C ILE A 479 -33.86 5.88 7.52
N LYS A 480 -33.71 7.09 8.07
CA LYS A 480 -34.59 8.21 7.87
C LYS A 480 -33.88 9.31 7.08
N PHE A 481 -34.52 9.79 6.02
CA PHE A 481 -34.07 11.00 5.33
C PHE A 481 -34.55 12.23 6.07
N VAL A 482 -33.64 13.17 6.33
CA VAL A 482 -33.90 14.42 7.01
C VAL A 482 -33.68 15.56 6.01
N GLY A 483 -34.77 16.25 5.62
CA GLY A 483 -34.69 17.39 4.68
C GLY A 483 -35.92 17.50 3.79
N SER A 484 -36.16 18.65 3.20
CA SER A 484 -37.25 18.90 2.26
C SER A 484 -36.74 19.03 0.84
N GLY A 485 -37.25 18.20 -0.07
CA GLY A 485 -36.94 18.37 -1.50
C GLY A 485 -36.48 17.15 -2.25
N TYR A 486 -36.54 15.94 -1.67
CA TYR A 486 -36.09 14.70 -2.29
C TYR A 486 -36.98 14.25 -3.43
N GLN A 487 -36.83 14.85 -4.59
CA GLN A 487 -37.41 14.34 -5.83
C GLN A 487 -36.26 13.98 -6.79
N THR A 488 -35.74 12.76 -6.69
CA THR A 488 -34.88 12.24 -7.75
C THR A 488 -35.72 11.34 -8.65
N ALA A 489 -35.55 11.48 -9.95
CA ALA A 489 -36.15 10.58 -10.95
C ALA A 489 -35.44 9.21 -11.00
N GLN A 490 -34.40 9.00 -10.20
CA GLN A 490 -33.49 7.86 -10.32
C GLN A 490 -33.43 7.04 -9.04
N ASN A 491 -33.05 5.78 -9.17
CA ASN A 491 -32.87 4.86 -8.07
C ASN A 491 -31.66 5.29 -7.20
N LEU A 492 -31.79 5.14 -5.88
CA LEU A 492 -30.64 5.19 -4.97
C LEU A 492 -30.14 3.77 -4.69
N LYS A 493 -28.84 3.64 -4.48
CA LYS A 493 -28.20 2.41 -3.98
C LYS A 493 -27.83 2.62 -2.53
N LEU A 494 -28.32 1.77 -1.67
CA LEU A 494 -27.91 1.64 -0.29
C LEU A 494 -26.94 0.50 -0.17
N ARG A 495 -25.79 0.74 0.44
CA ARG A 495 -24.77 -0.25 0.69
C ARG A 495 -24.38 -0.22 2.16
N VAL A 496 -24.00 -1.36 2.70
CA VAL A 496 -23.43 -1.45 4.05
C VAL A 496 -22.12 -2.21 3.95
N TYR A 497 -21.10 -1.65 4.54
CA TYR A 497 -19.74 -2.19 4.54
C TYR A 497 -19.33 -2.50 5.98
N ASN A 498 -18.53 -3.53 6.17
CA ASN A 498 -17.80 -3.76 7.41
C ASN A 498 -16.58 -2.83 7.50
N ILE A 499 -15.84 -2.88 8.60
CA ILE A 499 -14.63 -2.09 8.80
C ILE A 499 -13.49 -2.43 7.82
N LYS A 500 -13.53 -3.60 7.16
CA LYS A 500 -12.59 -4.00 6.12
C LYS A 500 -13.00 -3.48 4.72
N GLY A 501 -14.01 -2.63 4.62
CA GLY A 501 -14.55 -2.13 3.35
C GLY A 501 -15.39 -3.17 2.58
N GLN A 502 -15.53 -4.38 3.08
CA GLN A 502 -16.29 -5.43 2.39
C GLN A 502 -17.79 -5.11 2.42
N ARG A 503 -18.41 -5.12 1.25
CA ARG A 503 -19.85 -4.89 1.11
C ARG A 503 -20.64 -6.10 1.61
N ILE A 504 -21.26 -5.95 2.77
CA ILE A 504 -22.09 -6.99 3.41
C ILE A 504 -23.58 -6.93 3.02
N PHE A 505 -24.02 -5.78 2.50
CA PHE A 505 -25.41 -5.60 2.11
C PHE A 505 -25.53 -4.54 1.00
N SER A 506 -26.42 -4.78 0.03
CA SER A 506 -26.78 -3.79 -0.99
C SER A 506 -28.25 -3.89 -1.35
N LYS A 507 -28.90 -2.72 -1.50
CA LYS A 507 -30.30 -2.62 -1.88
C LYS A 507 -30.55 -1.41 -2.76
N THR A 508 -31.25 -1.61 -3.87
CA THR A 508 -31.71 -0.51 -4.72
C THR A 508 -33.04 0.01 -4.20
N ILE A 509 -33.15 1.32 -4.07
CA ILE A 509 -34.32 2.04 -3.57
C ILE A 509 -34.94 2.83 -4.72
N PRO A 510 -36.12 2.46 -5.18
CA PRO A 510 -36.78 3.18 -6.25
C PRO A 510 -37.31 4.55 -5.81
N PRO A 511 -37.42 5.53 -6.71
CA PRO A 511 -37.93 6.88 -6.42
C PRO A 511 -39.29 6.88 -5.72
N SER A 512 -40.15 5.94 -6.05
CA SER A 512 -41.48 5.81 -5.47
C SER A 512 -41.48 5.50 -3.96
N LYS A 513 -40.39 5.00 -3.43
CA LYS A 513 -40.21 4.67 -2.01
C LYS A 513 -39.53 5.77 -1.20
N MET A 514 -39.00 6.79 -1.85
CA MET A 514 -38.32 7.89 -1.16
C MET A 514 -39.26 8.79 -0.38
N HIS A 515 -40.53 8.84 -0.76
CA HIS A 515 -41.54 9.64 -0.07
C HIS A 515 -42.01 9.04 1.27
N GLU A 516 -41.69 7.77 1.55
CA GLU A 516 -42.10 7.12 2.78
C GLU A 516 -41.25 7.56 4.01
N GLY A 517 -40.12 8.26 3.77
CA GLY A 517 -39.31 8.96 4.79
C GLY A 517 -38.58 8.04 5.78
N LEU A 518 -38.90 6.77 5.83
CA LEU A 518 -38.33 5.79 6.77
C LEU A 518 -38.20 4.44 6.09
N TRP A 519 -36.97 3.90 6.10
CA TRP A 519 -36.69 2.58 5.49
C TRP A 519 -36.15 1.60 6.52
N GLU A 520 -36.74 0.43 6.52
CA GLU A 520 -36.29 -0.68 7.31
C GLU A 520 -35.32 -1.53 6.49
N ILE A 521 -34.14 -1.77 7.05
CA ILE A 521 -33.18 -2.74 6.56
C ILE A 521 -33.20 -3.92 7.50
N ASN A 522 -33.62 -5.05 6.97
CA ASN A 522 -33.44 -6.31 7.67
C ASN A 522 -31.96 -6.70 7.53
N ALA A 523 -31.23 -6.69 8.64
CA ALA A 523 -29.81 -7.02 8.69
C ALA A 523 -29.60 -8.34 9.47
N PRO A 524 -30.04 -9.48 8.94
CA PRO A 524 -30.08 -10.73 9.69
C PRO A 524 -28.71 -11.37 9.93
N SER A 525 -27.63 -10.82 9.37
CA SER A 525 -26.30 -11.43 9.39
C SER A 525 -25.17 -10.48 9.76
N MET A 526 -25.46 -9.25 10.18
CA MET A 526 -24.41 -8.38 10.69
C MET A 526 -24.04 -8.84 12.11
N GLY A 527 -22.84 -9.30 12.30
CA GLY A 527 -22.28 -9.56 13.64
C GLY A 527 -22.14 -8.29 14.47
N VAL A 528 -21.66 -8.44 15.69
CA VAL A 528 -21.29 -7.29 16.54
C VAL A 528 -20.11 -6.58 15.89
N GLY A 529 -20.14 -5.25 15.80
CA GLY A 529 -19.06 -4.49 15.20
C GLY A 529 -19.48 -3.12 14.67
N LEU A 530 -18.51 -2.51 14.01
CA LEU A 530 -18.66 -1.22 13.34
C LEU A 530 -18.97 -1.43 11.85
N PHE A 531 -19.89 -0.66 11.32
CA PHE A 531 -20.29 -0.72 9.91
C PHE A 531 -20.49 0.68 9.35
N MET A 532 -20.28 0.82 8.03
CA MET A 532 -20.56 2.03 7.29
C MET A 532 -21.80 1.84 6.42
N VAL A 533 -22.75 2.75 6.51
CA VAL A 533 -23.93 2.80 5.64
C VAL A 533 -23.72 3.88 4.61
N SER A 534 -23.65 3.53 3.36
CA SER A 534 -23.49 4.47 2.24
C SER A 534 -24.73 4.50 1.36
N ILE A 535 -25.12 5.69 0.92
CA ILE A 535 -26.18 5.90 -0.06
C ILE A 535 -25.60 6.61 -1.27
N SER A 536 -25.76 6.02 -2.43
CA SER A 536 -25.26 6.56 -3.69
C SER A 536 -26.35 6.62 -4.75
N GLN A 537 -26.14 7.50 -5.74
CA GLN A 537 -26.97 7.66 -6.93
C GLN A 537 -26.04 7.69 -8.14
N GLN A 538 -26.26 6.81 -9.13
CA GLN A 538 -25.39 6.70 -10.31
C GLN A 538 -23.90 6.58 -9.96
N ASN A 539 -23.56 5.79 -8.93
CA ASN A 539 -22.23 5.62 -8.36
C ASN A 539 -21.64 6.87 -7.65
N ILE A 540 -22.35 7.98 -7.55
CA ILE A 540 -21.96 9.12 -6.74
C ILE A 540 -22.42 8.85 -5.31
N ASN A 541 -21.48 8.83 -4.37
CA ASN A 541 -21.80 8.71 -2.95
C ASN A 541 -22.44 10.01 -2.46
N LEU A 542 -23.67 9.91 -2.00
CA LEU A 542 -24.42 11.08 -1.50
C LEU A 542 -24.17 11.31 -0.02
N ILE A 543 -24.01 10.24 0.74
CA ILE A 543 -23.80 10.30 2.18
C ILE A 543 -23.33 8.95 2.71
N THR A 544 -22.46 8.98 3.69
CA THR A 544 -22.02 7.81 4.46
C THR A 544 -22.18 8.08 5.95
N GLN A 545 -22.68 7.11 6.68
CA GLN A 545 -22.87 7.19 8.13
C GLN A 545 -22.39 5.93 8.83
N LYS A 546 -21.66 6.13 9.90
CA LYS A 546 -21.14 5.08 10.78
C LYS A 546 -22.25 4.52 11.69
N ILE A 547 -22.33 3.21 11.81
CA ILE A 547 -23.26 2.52 12.72
C ILE A 547 -22.49 1.50 13.56
N VAL A 548 -22.94 1.32 14.81
CA VAL A 548 -22.38 0.37 15.76
C VAL A 548 -23.43 -0.69 16.06
N ILE A 549 -23.11 -1.96 15.92
CA ILE A 549 -23.91 -3.10 16.36
C ILE A 549 -23.25 -3.69 17.60
N GLN A 550 -24.01 -3.75 18.69
CA GLN A 550 -23.55 -4.22 20.02
C GLN A 550 -24.21 -5.52 20.41
#